data_6428975715788e59a7e73dacb957849b
#
_entry.id   6428975715788e59a7e73dacb957849b
#
_cell.length_a   1.000
_cell.length_b   1.000
_cell.length_c   1.000
_cell.angle_alpha   90.00
_cell.angle_beta   90.00
_cell.angle_gamma   90.00
#
_symmetry.space_group_name_H-M   'P 1'
#
loop_
_entity.id
_entity.type
_entity.pdbx_description
1 polymer ?
#
loop_
_entity_poly.entity_id
_entity_poly.type
_entity_poly.pdbx_seq_one_letter_code
_entity_poly.pdbx_strand_id
1 'polypeptide(L)'
;MVIDYQSLVDQENYETLKDYEGSDGISVICPEEGTMKWEFDVEEAGLYNVEIEYYPYKGKGMNIERELSINGEIPFRNAQYLSFSRVWRDATKIEQDANQNDIRPSQVEDPKWQSTYFNDYLGYEQEPFLFHFEKGTNTIELKSIQDTMLIHSLVLKQHEEIPTYKELKALYKKDNYQKVKLDQEIKIQAEQAAYKSDPMLYPTYDFSSSFKRLSVRVLMFF
;
A
#
# COMPACT_ATOMS: atom_id res chain seq x y z
N MET A 1 10.22 -4.67 -10.96
CA MET A 1 9.82 -4.93 -12.36
C MET A 1 8.60 -4.11 -12.68
N VAL A 2 8.55 -3.48 -13.86
CA VAL A 2 7.38 -2.70 -14.32
C VAL A 2 6.60 -3.54 -15.32
N ILE A 3 5.29 -3.59 -15.17
CA ILE A 3 4.31 -4.24 -16.03
C ILE A 3 3.43 -3.13 -16.57
N ASP A 4 3.45 -2.92 -17.86
CA ASP A 4 2.76 -1.82 -18.52
C ASP A 4 1.77 -2.32 -19.60
N TYR A 5 1.34 -1.43 -20.47
CA TYR A 5 0.47 -1.74 -21.59
C TYR A 5 1.01 -2.88 -22.47
N GLN A 6 2.34 -3.02 -22.64
CA GLN A 6 2.91 -4.05 -23.53
C GLN A 6 2.71 -5.47 -22.99
N SER A 7 2.54 -5.60 -21.69
CA SER A 7 2.26 -6.88 -21.02
C SER A 7 0.76 -7.24 -20.98
N LEU A 8 -0.11 -6.33 -21.46
CA LEU A 8 -1.55 -6.56 -21.47
C LEU A 8 -1.93 -7.59 -22.55
N VAL A 9 -2.72 -8.56 -22.20
CA VAL A 9 -3.26 -9.58 -23.12
C VAL A 9 -4.42 -8.97 -23.90
N ASP A 10 -4.53 -9.29 -25.19
CA ASP A 10 -5.58 -8.82 -26.09
C ASP A 10 -5.70 -7.26 -26.12
N GLN A 11 -4.56 -6.60 -26.26
CA GLN A 11 -4.42 -5.13 -26.20
C GLN A 11 -5.42 -4.38 -27.08
N GLU A 12 -5.75 -4.94 -28.25
CA GLU A 12 -6.69 -4.35 -29.22
C GLU A 12 -8.12 -4.20 -28.70
N ASN A 13 -8.48 -4.89 -27.65
CA ASN A 13 -9.82 -4.84 -27.06
C ASN A 13 -9.98 -3.70 -26.04
N TYR A 14 -8.90 -2.97 -25.74
CA TYR A 14 -8.93 -1.92 -24.73
C TYR A 14 -8.67 -0.53 -25.33
N GLU A 15 -9.42 0.44 -24.84
CA GLU A 15 -9.17 1.83 -25.17
C GLU A 15 -7.96 2.35 -24.38
N THR A 16 -7.13 3.13 -25.08
CA THR A 16 -5.91 3.70 -24.50
C THR A 16 -5.87 5.21 -24.64
N LEU A 17 -5.20 5.85 -23.69
CA LEU A 17 -4.88 7.28 -23.74
C LEU A 17 -3.37 7.44 -23.68
N LYS A 18 -2.85 8.32 -24.54
CA LYS A 18 -1.42 8.63 -24.58
C LYS A 18 -1.17 9.98 -23.93
N ASP A 19 -0.09 10.04 -23.11
CA ASP A 19 0.39 11.25 -22.47
C ASP A 19 -0.74 12.02 -21.73
N TYR A 20 -1.58 11.26 -21.00
CA TYR A 20 -2.78 11.78 -20.37
C TYR A 20 -2.48 12.45 -19.03
N GLU A 21 -2.96 13.71 -18.85
CA GLU A 21 -2.89 14.47 -17.59
C GLU A 21 -1.48 14.48 -16.96
N GLY A 22 -0.45 14.62 -17.81
CA GLY A 22 0.95 14.76 -17.38
C GLY A 22 1.68 13.45 -17.10
N SER A 23 1.07 12.29 -17.34
CA SER A 23 1.78 11.01 -17.36
C SER A 23 2.25 10.71 -18.78
N ASP A 24 3.54 10.47 -18.94
CA ASP A 24 4.14 10.13 -20.24
C ASP A 24 3.87 8.65 -20.59
N GLY A 25 3.52 8.37 -21.84
CA GLY A 25 3.31 7.02 -22.33
C GLY A 25 1.84 6.63 -22.51
N ILE A 26 1.58 5.32 -22.51
CA ILE A 26 0.24 4.76 -22.78
C ILE A 26 -0.39 4.31 -21.46
N SER A 27 -1.59 4.79 -21.21
CA SER A 27 -2.46 4.36 -20.12
C SER A 27 -3.70 3.67 -20.67
N VAL A 28 -4.19 2.64 -19.99
CA VAL A 28 -5.30 1.80 -20.43
C VAL A 28 -6.54 2.15 -19.64
N ILE A 29 -7.68 2.32 -20.33
CA ILE A 29 -8.97 2.47 -19.66
C ILE A 29 -9.43 1.12 -19.13
N CYS A 30 -9.49 1.00 -17.81
CA CYS A 30 -10.11 -0.12 -17.12
C CYS A 30 -11.58 0.23 -16.88
N PRO A 31 -12.52 -0.35 -17.67
CA PRO A 31 -13.94 0.02 -17.61
C PRO A 31 -14.61 -0.45 -16.31
N GLU A 32 -15.86 -0.07 -16.12
CA GLU A 32 -16.67 -0.48 -14.95
C GLU A 32 -16.95 -1.97 -14.93
N GLU A 33 -16.97 -2.63 -16.10
CA GLU A 33 -17.24 -4.06 -16.25
C GLU A 33 -16.14 -4.71 -17.10
N GLY A 34 -15.84 -5.98 -16.80
CA GLY A 34 -14.85 -6.76 -17.53
C GLY A 34 -13.65 -7.17 -16.67
N THR A 35 -12.71 -7.84 -17.30
CA THR A 35 -11.47 -8.30 -16.67
C THR A 35 -10.31 -7.90 -17.56
N MET A 36 -9.28 -7.30 -16.96
CA MET A 36 -8.00 -7.01 -17.62
C MET A 36 -6.96 -7.99 -17.13
N LYS A 37 -6.14 -8.48 -18.05
CA LYS A 37 -5.13 -9.50 -17.79
C LYS A 37 -3.78 -9.05 -18.32
N TRP A 38 -2.78 -9.10 -17.47
CA TRP A 38 -1.36 -8.92 -17.83
C TRP A 38 -0.62 -10.24 -17.71
N GLU A 39 0.28 -10.48 -18.67
CA GLU A 39 1.19 -11.62 -18.68
C GLU A 39 2.63 -11.10 -18.68
N PHE A 40 3.47 -11.65 -17.80
CA PHE A 40 4.85 -11.20 -17.61
C PHE A 40 5.71 -12.30 -17.02
N ASP A 41 7.02 -12.18 -17.21
CA ASP A 41 8.01 -13.13 -16.71
C ASP A 41 8.71 -12.62 -15.45
N VAL A 42 8.71 -13.44 -14.39
CA VAL A 42 9.41 -13.19 -13.14
C VAL A 42 10.75 -13.92 -13.12
N GLU A 43 11.84 -13.22 -12.84
CA GLU A 43 13.19 -13.78 -12.85
C GLU A 43 13.46 -14.71 -11.67
N GLU A 44 12.94 -14.37 -10.49
CA GLU A 44 13.14 -15.10 -9.24
C GLU A 44 11.80 -15.37 -8.56
N ALA A 45 11.54 -16.61 -8.16
CA ALA A 45 10.36 -16.93 -7.37
C ALA A 45 10.45 -16.30 -5.99
N GLY A 46 9.32 -15.82 -5.46
CA GLY A 46 9.33 -15.19 -4.13
C GLY A 46 8.07 -14.39 -3.84
N LEU A 47 8.14 -13.64 -2.75
CA LEU A 47 7.08 -12.73 -2.33
C LEU A 47 7.33 -11.32 -2.87
N TYR A 48 6.27 -10.74 -3.42
CA TYR A 48 6.31 -9.40 -4.00
C TYR A 48 5.15 -8.56 -3.52
N ASN A 49 5.39 -7.28 -3.32
CA ASN A 49 4.35 -6.27 -3.26
C ASN A 49 4.01 -5.82 -4.67
N VAL A 50 2.75 -5.52 -4.92
CA VAL A 50 2.28 -4.94 -6.18
C VAL A 50 1.84 -3.50 -5.92
N GLU A 51 2.50 -2.57 -6.59
CA GLU A 51 2.11 -1.16 -6.63
C GLU A 51 1.42 -0.89 -7.96
N ILE A 52 0.36 -0.10 -7.94
CA ILE A 52 -0.37 0.33 -9.13
C ILE A 52 -0.28 1.84 -9.26
N GLU A 53 -0.02 2.31 -10.48
CA GLU A 53 -0.16 3.69 -10.86
C GLU A 53 -1.45 3.86 -11.66
N TYR A 54 -2.38 4.65 -11.12
CA TYR A 54 -3.71 4.79 -11.67
C TYR A 54 -4.21 6.24 -11.62
N TYR A 55 -5.20 6.53 -12.46
CA TYR A 55 -5.90 7.79 -12.47
C TYR A 55 -7.41 7.52 -12.36
N PRO A 56 -8.13 8.14 -11.41
CA PRO A 56 -9.58 8.05 -11.32
C PRO A 56 -10.23 8.65 -12.57
N TYR A 57 -10.61 7.79 -13.49
CA TYR A 57 -11.19 8.23 -14.75
C TYR A 57 -12.69 8.54 -14.62
N LYS A 58 -13.29 9.11 -15.66
CA LYS A 58 -14.71 9.45 -15.69
C LYS A 58 -15.57 8.28 -15.25
N GLY A 59 -16.39 8.48 -14.24
CA GLY A 59 -17.21 7.44 -13.63
C GLY A 59 -18.36 8.03 -12.84
N LYS A 60 -18.88 7.25 -11.90
CA LYS A 60 -20.03 7.61 -11.06
C LYS A 60 -19.63 8.33 -9.77
N GLY A 61 -18.32 8.58 -9.57
CA GLY A 61 -17.81 9.22 -8.35
C GLY A 61 -17.82 8.30 -7.13
N MET A 62 -17.85 7.00 -7.35
CA MET A 62 -17.77 6.00 -6.29
C MET A 62 -16.33 5.52 -6.14
N ASN A 63 -16.02 4.82 -5.05
CA ASN A 63 -14.72 4.15 -4.94
C ASN A 63 -14.57 3.18 -6.10
N ILE A 64 -13.33 3.08 -6.57
CA ILE A 64 -12.98 2.14 -7.64
C ILE A 64 -12.66 0.82 -6.99
N GLU A 65 -13.33 -0.26 -7.37
CA GLU A 65 -13.13 -1.57 -6.77
C GLU A 65 -12.77 -2.62 -7.81
N ARG A 66 -11.81 -3.46 -7.46
CA ARG A 66 -11.30 -4.55 -8.33
C ARG A 66 -11.12 -5.83 -7.54
N GLU A 67 -11.42 -6.96 -8.18
CA GLU A 67 -11.04 -8.29 -7.72
C GLU A 67 -9.74 -8.71 -8.39
N LEU A 68 -8.78 -9.19 -7.60
CA LEU A 68 -7.48 -9.63 -8.08
C LEU A 68 -7.44 -11.15 -8.19
N SER A 69 -6.97 -11.65 -9.33
CA SER A 69 -6.52 -13.03 -9.48
C SER A 69 -5.05 -13.05 -9.94
N ILE A 70 -4.31 -14.03 -9.46
CA ILE A 70 -2.92 -14.31 -9.85
C ILE A 70 -2.88 -15.73 -10.37
N ASN A 71 -2.37 -15.91 -11.58
CA ASN A 71 -2.32 -17.22 -12.25
C ASN A 71 -3.68 -17.94 -12.29
N GLY A 72 -4.77 -17.16 -12.42
CA GLY A 72 -6.15 -17.65 -12.48
C GLY A 72 -6.79 -17.98 -11.14
N GLU A 73 -6.11 -17.76 -10.02
CA GLU A 73 -6.63 -18.01 -8.68
C GLU A 73 -6.67 -16.74 -7.84
N ILE A 74 -7.67 -16.60 -6.97
CA ILE A 74 -7.73 -15.54 -5.98
C ILE A 74 -6.79 -15.92 -4.83
N PRO A 75 -5.70 -15.16 -4.58
CA PRO A 75 -4.66 -15.58 -3.65
C PRO A 75 -5.14 -15.68 -2.19
N PHE A 76 -6.07 -14.84 -1.80
CA PHE A 76 -6.70 -14.83 -0.48
C PHE A 76 -7.98 -13.97 -0.49
N ARG A 77 -8.79 -14.07 0.55
CA ARG A 77 -10.11 -13.44 0.60
C ARG A 77 -10.08 -11.92 0.37
N ASN A 78 -9.14 -11.20 0.97
CA ASN A 78 -9.10 -9.74 0.87
C ASN A 78 -8.66 -9.24 -0.52
N ALA A 79 -8.05 -10.10 -1.34
CA ALA A 79 -7.73 -9.78 -2.73
C ALA A 79 -8.98 -9.66 -3.63
N GLN A 80 -10.15 -10.09 -3.15
CA GLN A 80 -11.42 -9.90 -3.85
C GLN A 80 -11.91 -8.45 -3.82
N TYR A 81 -11.33 -7.60 -2.97
CA TYR A 81 -11.82 -6.24 -2.74
C TYR A 81 -10.65 -5.27 -2.61
N LEU A 82 -9.96 -5.02 -3.72
CA LEU A 82 -9.00 -3.91 -3.81
C LEU A 82 -9.77 -2.63 -4.06
N SER A 83 -9.59 -1.63 -3.18
CA SER A 83 -10.27 -0.34 -3.29
C SER A 83 -9.26 0.76 -3.59
N PHE A 84 -9.58 1.58 -4.60
CA PHE A 84 -8.76 2.68 -5.06
C PHE A 84 -9.52 3.98 -4.90
N SER A 85 -8.91 4.94 -4.21
CA SER A 85 -9.56 6.19 -3.82
C SER A 85 -9.68 7.17 -4.99
N ARG A 86 -10.73 7.97 -4.97
CA ARG A 86 -10.85 9.19 -5.77
C ARG A 86 -10.42 10.39 -4.94
N VAL A 87 -9.88 11.41 -5.60
CA VAL A 87 -9.44 12.65 -4.95
C VAL A 87 -10.56 13.67 -5.02
N TRP A 88 -10.86 14.29 -3.89
CA TRP A 88 -11.90 15.30 -3.75
C TRP A 88 -11.32 16.58 -3.17
N ARG A 89 -11.86 17.71 -3.58
CA ARG A 89 -11.54 19.03 -3.00
C ARG A 89 -12.78 19.84 -2.76
N ASP A 90 -12.64 20.85 -1.90
CA ASP A 90 -13.70 21.85 -1.73
C ASP A 90 -13.93 22.63 -3.02
N ALA A 91 -15.20 22.76 -3.45
CA ALA A 91 -15.58 23.53 -4.62
C ALA A 91 -15.31 25.02 -4.46
N THR A 92 -15.51 25.53 -3.22
CA THR A 92 -15.33 26.94 -2.85
C THR A 92 -14.53 27.03 -1.57
N LYS A 93 -14.10 28.24 -1.22
CA LYS A 93 -13.60 28.53 0.12
C LYS A 93 -14.74 28.41 1.14
N ILE A 94 -14.38 28.14 2.39
CA ILE A 94 -15.34 28.17 3.50
C ILE A 94 -15.95 29.57 3.59
N GLU A 95 -17.27 29.65 3.55
CA GLU A 95 -18.06 30.85 3.71
C GLU A 95 -18.77 30.80 5.07
N GLN A 96 -19.17 31.94 5.58
CA GLN A 96 -19.91 32.03 6.86
C GLN A 96 -21.35 32.47 6.61
N ASP A 97 -22.27 31.89 7.38
CA ASP A 97 -23.66 32.34 7.43
C ASP A 97 -23.82 33.67 8.20
N ALA A 98 -25.04 34.20 8.25
CA ALA A 98 -25.37 35.44 8.97
C ALA A 98 -25.09 35.37 10.48
N ASN A 99 -24.94 34.18 11.05
CA ASN A 99 -24.61 33.90 12.44
C ASN A 99 -23.14 33.62 12.70
N GLN A 100 -22.28 33.79 11.65
CA GLN A 100 -20.85 33.51 11.69
C GLN A 100 -20.51 32.02 11.84
N ASN A 101 -21.43 31.14 11.47
CA ASN A 101 -21.13 29.71 11.39
C ASN A 101 -20.51 29.38 10.03
N ASP A 102 -19.50 28.53 10.03
CA ASP A 102 -18.87 28.04 8.79
C ASP A 102 -19.84 27.15 8.00
N ILE A 103 -20.04 27.51 6.73
CA ILE A 103 -20.81 26.72 5.79
C ILE A 103 -19.84 25.74 5.09
N ARG A 104 -20.10 24.44 5.26
CA ARG A 104 -19.29 23.41 4.60
C ARG A 104 -19.46 23.50 3.08
N PRO A 105 -18.37 23.70 2.32
CA PRO A 105 -18.43 23.72 0.88
C PRO A 105 -18.84 22.35 0.31
N SER A 106 -19.45 22.37 -0.88
CA SER A 106 -19.65 21.13 -1.64
C SER A 106 -18.31 20.56 -2.07
N GLN A 107 -18.24 19.23 -2.18
CA GLN A 107 -17.05 18.54 -2.68
C GLN A 107 -17.16 18.36 -4.19
N VAL A 108 -16.06 18.59 -4.88
CA VAL A 108 -15.90 18.29 -6.32
C VAL A 108 -14.72 17.35 -6.50
N GLU A 109 -14.85 16.46 -7.46
CA GLU A 109 -13.75 15.56 -7.79
C GLU A 109 -12.58 16.36 -8.41
N ASP A 110 -11.36 16.04 -7.97
CA ASP A 110 -10.10 16.63 -8.46
C ASP A 110 -9.15 15.48 -8.84
N PRO A 111 -9.45 14.76 -9.94
CA PRO A 111 -8.73 13.56 -10.29
C PRO A 111 -7.25 13.84 -10.53
N LYS A 112 -6.39 12.97 -10.02
CA LYS A 112 -4.93 13.06 -10.15
C LYS A 112 -4.36 11.66 -10.26
N TRP A 113 -3.20 11.54 -10.88
CA TRP A 113 -2.40 10.32 -10.84
C TRP A 113 -2.04 9.97 -9.40
N GLN A 114 -2.23 8.72 -9.07
CA GLN A 114 -1.95 8.17 -7.75
C GLN A 114 -1.18 6.87 -7.89
N SER A 115 -0.24 6.65 -6.97
CA SER A 115 0.44 5.37 -6.80
C SER A 115 0.09 4.81 -5.45
N THR A 116 -0.32 3.55 -5.41
CA THR A 116 -0.60 2.84 -4.16
C THR A 116 -0.27 1.37 -4.28
N TYR A 117 0.06 0.75 -3.16
CA TYR A 117 0.18 -0.70 -3.10
C TYR A 117 -1.19 -1.36 -3.01
N PHE A 118 -1.28 -2.62 -3.43
CA PHE A 118 -2.43 -3.44 -3.09
C PHE A 118 -2.42 -3.70 -1.59
N ASN A 119 -3.44 -3.22 -0.92
CA ASN A 119 -3.53 -3.24 0.54
C ASN A 119 -4.96 -3.59 1.01
N ASP A 120 -5.10 -3.80 2.31
CA ASP A 120 -6.40 -4.02 2.92
C ASP A 120 -7.19 -2.71 3.02
N TYR A 121 -8.28 -2.61 2.27
CA TYR A 121 -9.13 -1.40 2.26
C TYR A 121 -9.84 -1.16 3.62
N LEU A 122 -9.98 -2.20 4.45
CA LEU A 122 -10.54 -2.09 5.80
C LEU A 122 -9.51 -1.62 6.83
N GLY A 123 -8.20 -1.66 6.48
CA GLY A 123 -7.12 -1.22 7.35
C GLY A 123 -6.83 -2.13 8.54
N TYR A 124 -7.29 -3.38 8.52
CA TYR A 124 -6.90 -4.37 9.53
C TYR A 124 -5.45 -4.79 9.37
N GLU A 125 -5.01 -4.94 8.09
CA GLU A 125 -3.61 -5.15 7.75
C GLU A 125 -3.01 -3.83 7.28
N GLN A 126 -1.99 -3.35 7.96
CA GLN A 126 -1.37 -2.06 7.64
C GLN A 126 -0.26 -2.17 6.61
N GLU A 127 0.37 -3.32 6.53
CA GLU A 127 1.39 -3.59 5.53
C GLU A 127 0.76 -3.93 4.18
N PRO A 128 1.38 -3.54 3.06
CA PRO A 128 0.95 -3.94 1.73
C PRO A 128 0.87 -5.45 1.59
N PHE A 129 -0.11 -5.93 0.83
CA PHE A 129 -0.25 -7.36 0.56
C PHE A 129 1.00 -7.92 -0.11
N LEU A 130 1.35 -9.13 0.29
CA LEU A 130 2.41 -9.94 -0.30
C LEU A 130 1.81 -11.05 -1.16
N PHE A 131 2.27 -11.13 -2.39
CA PHE A 131 1.84 -12.11 -3.36
C PHE A 131 3.02 -12.99 -3.77
N HIS A 132 2.80 -14.29 -3.81
CA HIS A 132 3.82 -15.22 -4.29
C HIS A 132 3.75 -15.33 -5.82
N PHE A 133 4.87 -15.13 -6.48
CA PHE A 133 5.04 -15.39 -7.90
C PHE A 133 6.09 -16.46 -8.12
N GLU A 134 5.82 -17.35 -9.06
CA GLU A 134 6.77 -18.37 -9.48
C GLU A 134 7.77 -17.77 -10.47
N LYS A 135 8.93 -18.42 -10.61
CA LYS A 135 9.88 -18.06 -11.66
C LYS A 135 9.30 -18.42 -13.03
N GLY A 136 9.39 -17.50 -13.99
CA GLY A 136 8.85 -17.65 -15.34
C GLY A 136 7.55 -16.89 -15.51
N THR A 137 6.71 -17.33 -16.42
CA THR A 137 5.50 -16.65 -16.83
C THR A 137 4.42 -16.67 -15.75
N ASN A 138 3.94 -15.50 -15.39
CA ASN A 138 2.85 -15.29 -14.44
C ASN A 138 1.79 -14.37 -15.03
N THR A 139 0.60 -14.39 -14.46
CA THR A 139 -0.48 -13.49 -14.85
C THR A 139 -1.07 -12.76 -13.65
N ILE A 140 -1.42 -11.50 -13.84
CA ILE A 140 -2.28 -10.71 -12.96
C ILE A 140 -3.56 -10.39 -13.70
N GLU A 141 -4.69 -10.62 -13.07
CA GLU A 141 -6.00 -10.25 -13.61
C GLU A 141 -6.71 -9.33 -12.62
N LEU A 142 -7.21 -8.20 -13.13
CA LEU A 142 -8.07 -7.27 -12.40
C LEU A 142 -9.46 -7.30 -13.01
N LYS A 143 -10.40 -7.87 -12.27
CA LYS A 143 -11.82 -7.86 -12.64
C LYS A 143 -12.49 -6.66 -12.04
N SER A 144 -13.18 -5.90 -12.87
CA SER A 144 -13.92 -4.72 -12.44
C SER A 144 -15.13 -5.10 -11.59
N ILE A 145 -15.25 -4.47 -10.42
CA ILE A 145 -16.43 -4.57 -9.55
C ILE A 145 -17.20 -3.25 -9.60
N GLN A 146 -16.48 -2.13 -9.53
CA GLN A 146 -17.10 -0.81 -9.45
C GLN A 146 -16.22 0.27 -10.05
N ASP A 147 -16.84 1.16 -10.82
CA ASP A 147 -16.32 2.40 -11.38
C ASP A 147 -15.09 2.23 -12.32
N THR A 148 -14.69 3.29 -12.99
CA THR A 148 -13.69 3.31 -14.07
C THR A 148 -12.40 3.97 -13.60
N MET A 149 -11.26 3.47 -14.08
CA MET A 149 -9.94 4.10 -13.87
C MET A 149 -9.06 3.93 -15.10
N LEU A 150 -8.03 4.78 -15.22
CA LEU A 150 -6.88 4.50 -16.08
C LEU A 150 -5.83 3.76 -15.27
N ILE A 151 -5.19 2.81 -15.90
CA ILE A 151 -4.03 2.11 -15.34
C ILE A 151 -2.84 2.45 -16.23
N HIS A 152 -1.79 3.00 -15.63
CA HIS A 152 -0.53 3.29 -16.33
C HIS A 152 0.42 2.12 -16.22
N SER A 153 0.65 1.64 -15.01
CA SER A 153 1.56 0.53 -14.76
C SER A 153 1.25 -0.21 -13.45
N LEU A 154 1.70 -1.45 -13.40
CA LEU A 154 1.84 -2.22 -12.18
C LEU A 154 3.35 -2.42 -11.93
N VAL A 155 3.79 -2.27 -10.69
CA VAL A 155 5.19 -2.43 -10.32
C VAL A 155 5.31 -3.55 -9.29
N LEU A 156 6.02 -4.61 -9.64
CA LEU A 156 6.38 -5.66 -8.70
C LEU A 156 7.67 -5.28 -7.97
N LYS A 157 7.58 -5.21 -6.65
CA LYS A 157 8.72 -4.98 -5.76
C LYS A 157 8.93 -6.22 -4.91
N GLN A 158 10.07 -6.88 -5.11
CA GLN A 158 10.41 -8.06 -4.33
C GLN A 158 10.51 -7.67 -2.85
N HIS A 159 9.87 -8.48 -2.02
CA HIS A 159 9.96 -8.30 -0.57
C HIS A 159 11.30 -8.83 -0.09
N GLU A 160 12.04 -8.01 0.64
CA GLU A 160 13.28 -8.44 1.27
C GLU A 160 12.97 -9.48 2.36
N GLU A 161 13.57 -10.65 2.26
CA GLU A 161 13.42 -11.66 3.31
C GLU A 161 14.01 -11.14 4.62
N ILE A 162 13.26 -11.30 5.71
CA ILE A 162 13.76 -11.00 7.03
C ILE A 162 14.96 -11.94 7.32
N PRO A 163 16.14 -11.39 7.62
CA PRO A 163 17.31 -12.22 7.83
C PRO A 163 17.08 -13.20 8.99
N THR A 164 17.53 -14.41 8.82
CA THR A 164 17.52 -15.40 9.92
C THR A 164 18.35 -14.89 11.11
N TYR A 165 18.05 -15.39 12.32
CA TYR A 165 18.84 -15.02 13.51
C TYR A 165 20.34 -15.27 13.32
N LYS A 166 20.74 -16.30 12.58
CA LYS A 166 22.13 -16.61 12.28
C LYS A 166 22.78 -15.53 11.42
N GLU A 167 22.09 -15.06 10.41
CA GLU A 167 22.54 -13.99 9.51
C GLU A 167 22.59 -12.66 10.24
N LEU A 168 21.53 -12.30 11.00
CA LEU A 168 21.50 -11.11 11.84
C LEU A 168 22.67 -11.09 12.84
N LYS A 169 22.95 -12.23 13.47
CA LYS A 169 24.09 -12.36 14.39
C LYS A 169 25.45 -12.23 13.67
N ALA A 170 25.53 -12.64 12.40
CA ALA A 170 26.72 -12.44 11.59
C ALA A 170 26.93 -10.95 11.24
N LEU A 171 25.83 -10.22 10.92
CA LEU A 171 25.86 -8.78 10.71
C LEU A 171 26.35 -8.03 11.95
N TYR A 172 25.83 -8.35 13.14
CA TYR A 172 26.26 -7.74 14.39
C TYR A 172 27.75 -7.96 14.68
N LYS A 173 28.28 -9.12 14.34
CA LYS A 173 29.73 -9.40 14.46
C LYS A 173 30.55 -8.58 13.46
N LYS A 174 30.06 -8.42 12.23
CA LYS A 174 30.71 -7.61 11.19
C LYS A 174 30.80 -6.16 11.62
N ASP A 175 29.76 -5.63 12.26
CA ASP A 175 29.67 -4.25 12.73
C ASP A 175 30.36 -4.03 14.10
N ASN A 176 31.06 -5.05 14.61
CA ASN A 176 31.77 -5.02 15.91
C ASN A 176 30.88 -4.78 17.13
N TYR A 177 29.58 -5.08 17.06
CA TYR A 177 28.73 -5.03 18.23
C TYR A 177 29.21 -6.06 19.28
N GLN A 178 29.33 -5.59 20.51
CA GLN A 178 29.76 -6.41 21.64
C GLN A 178 28.56 -6.71 22.55
N LYS A 179 28.60 -7.89 23.16
CA LYS A 179 27.62 -8.22 24.18
C LYS A 179 27.75 -7.28 25.39
N VAL A 180 26.62 -6.70 25.78
CA VAL A 180 26.56 -5.94 27.03
C VAL A 180 26.76 -6.87 28.20
N LYS A 181 27.55 -6.43 29.19
CA LYS A 181 27.71 -7.17 30.44
C LYS A 181 26.40 -7.12 31.23
N LEU A 182 25.99 -8.25 31.78
CA LEU A 182 24.71 -8.39 32.51
C LEU A 182 24.61 -7.54 33.79
N ASP A 183 25.73 -6.97 34.25
CA ASP A 183 25.81 -6.08 35.39
C ASP A 183 25.59 -4.61 35.09
N GLN A 184 25.39 -4.27 33.79
CA GLN A 184 25.11 -2.91 33.36
C GLN A 184 23.60 -2.71 33.19
N GLU A 185 23.07 -1.70 33.90
CA GLU A 185 21.71 -1.24 33.69
C GLU A 185 21.68 -0.26 32.51
N ILE A 186 20.93 -0.60 31.47
CA ILE A 186 20.63 0.31 30.34
C ILE A 186 19.21 0.83 30.50
N LYS A 187 19.06 2.11 30.77
CA LYS A 187 17.77 2.75 30.87
C LYS A 187 17.39 3.37 29.53
N ILE A 188 16.31 2.87 28.93
CA ILE A 188 15.74 3.39 27.70
C ILE A 188 14.37 4.00 28.04
N GLN A 189 14.19 5.26 27.67
CA GLN A 189 12.91 5.94 27.84
C GLN A 189 12.02 5.59 26.64
N ALA A 190 10.96 4.84 26.85
CA ALA A 190 10.10 4.36 25.77
C ALA A 190 9.38 5.50 25.03
N GLU A 191 9.13 6.61 25.71
CA GLU A 191 8.55 7.83 25.14
C GLU A 191 9.49 8.54 24.14
N GLN A 192 10.77 8.22 24.15
CA GLN A 192 11.79 8.74 23.27
C GLN A 192 12.13 7.78 22.11
N ALA A 193 11.25 6.82 21.86
CA ALA A 193 11.44 5.86 20.76
C ALA A 193 11.64 6.59 19.44
N ALA A 194 12.71 6.25 18.71
CA ALA A 194 13.03 6.81 17.42
C ALA A 194 12.09 6.30 16.30
N TYR A 195 11.44 5.17 16.51
CA TYR A 195 10.55 4.52 15.55
C TYR A 195 9.33 3.90 16.27
N LYS A 196 8.20 3.96 15.61
CA LYS A 196 6.95 3.30 16.01
C LYS A 196 6.47 2.43 14.86
N SER A 197 6.10 1.19 15.16
CA SER A 197 5.53 0.27 14.15
C SER A 197 4.13 0.65 13.71
N ASP A 198 3.44 1.45 14.51
CA ASP A 198 2.07 1.89 14.27
C ASP A 198 1.93 3.38 14.64
N PRO A 199 1.33 4.22 13.77
CA PRO A 199 1.11 5.62 14.07
C PRO A 199 0.17 5.86 15.27
N MET A 200 -0.67 4.87 15.60
CA MET A 200 -1.58 4.93 16.75
C MET A 200 -0.89 4.59 18.09
N LEU A 201 0.33 4.08 18.07
CA LEU A 201 1.12 3.89 19.28
C LEU A 201 1.58 5.24 19.81
N TYR A 202 1.10 5.62 20.98
CA TYR A 202 1.50 6.81 21.69
C TYR A 202 1.65 6.53 23.19
N PRO A 203 2.56 7.22 23.88
CA PRO A 203 2.71 7.07 25.32
C PRO A 203 1.44 7.58 26.02
N THR A 204 0.90 6.79 26.93
CA THR A 204 -0.21 7.20 27.80
C THR A 204 0.31 7.43 29.22
N TYR A 205 -0.29 8.38 29.90
CA TYR A 205 -0.04 8.61 31.31
C TYR A 205 -1.13 7.92 32.13
N ASP A 206 -0.72 6.98 32.98
CA ASP A 206 -1.62 6.43 33.97
C ASP A 206 -1.48 7.22 35.28
N PHE A 207 -2.53 7.93 35.64
CA PHE A 207 -2.61 8.69 36.88
C PHE A 207 -3.08 7.85 38.07
N SER A 208 -3.33 6.54 37.89
CA SER A 208 -3.64 5.65 38.99
C SER A 208 -2.42 5.52 39.91
N SER A 209 -2.58 5.93 41.14
CA SER A 209 -1.51 6.19 42.11
C SER A 209 -0.71 4.97 42.57
N SER A 210 -1.02 3.77 42.11
CA SER A 210 -0.40 2.53 42.59
C SER A 210 0.87 2.12 41.87
N PHE A 211 1.22 2.71 40.72
CA PHE A 211 2.43 2.36 39.98
C PHE A 211 3.45 3.50 39.97
N LYS A 212 4.32 3.49 40.97
CA LYS A 212 5.40 4.51 41.04
C LYS A 212 6.55 4.31 40.07
N ARG A 213 6.63 3.21 39.33
CA ARG A 213 7.62 2.96 38.25
C ARG A 213 7.16 1.85 37.32
N LEU A 214 6.85 2.20 36.09
CA LEU A 214 6.88 1.24 34.99
C LEU A 214 8.35 1.04 34.58
N SER A 215 8.97 -0.06 35.02
CA SER A 215 10.19 -0.53 34.41
C SER A 215 9.82 -1.45 33.26
N VAL A 216 9.87 -0.95 32.05
CA VAL A 216 9.78 -1.81 30.85
C VAL A 216 11.10 -2.60 30.81
N ARG A 217 11.07 -3.88 31.17
CA ARG A 217 12.16 -4.79 30.85
C ARG A 217 12.02 -5.15 29.36
N VAL A 218 12.80 -4.52 28.53
CA VAL A 218 13.01 -4.98 27.16
C VAL A 218 13.84 -6.26 27.28
N LEU A 219 13.20 -7.41 27.17
CA LEU A 219 13.88 -8.69 27.00
C LEU A 219 14.38 -8.74 25.55
N MET A 220 15.59 -8.27 25.32
CA MET A 220 16.29 -8.60 24.08
C MET A 220 16.74 -10.06 24.20
N PHE A 221 16.09 -10.94 23.49
CA PHE A 221 16.59 -12.29 23.27
C PHE A 221 17.75 -12.22 22.28
N PHE A 222 18.93 -12.49 22.74
CA PHE A 222 20.16 -12.63 21.95
C PHE A 222 20.41 -14.10 21.59
#